data_154b6ddb2c6e09a78a9e4dd56b76841c
#
_entry.id   154b6ddb2c6e09a78a9e4dd56b76841c
#
_cell.length_a   1.000
_cell.length_b   1.000
_cell.length_c   1.000
_cell.angle_alpha   90.00
_cell.angle_beta   90.00
_cell.angle_gamma   90.00
#
_symmetry.space_group_name_H-M   'P 1'
#
loop_
_entity.id
_entity.type
_entity.pdbx_description
1 polymer ?
#
loop_
_entity_poly.entity_id
_entity_poly.type
_entity_poly.pdbx_seq_one_letter_code
_entity_poly.pdbx_strand_id
1 'polypeptide(L)'
;IKGAMATSDAIFMCRYYFGGYSGDYGKPINDNPTECKKRIREYIEKEYGYNLSQSLDDIRPNYHFNETCQDTVPQAIIAFLESTDFEDAIRNAISLGGDSDTLAAITGSIAEAAYGIPDWIKDEAYTYLDEPLKDVLRRWETDILIS
;
A
#
# COMPACT_ATOMS: atom_id res chain seq x y z
N ILE A 1 -6.42 -14.47 7.72
CA ILE A 1 -5.66 -15.04 6.59
C ILE A 1 -5.98 -14.30 5.30
N LYS A 2 -7.24 -14.21 4.87
CA LYS A 2 -7.67 -13.58 3.61
C LYS A 2 -7.14 -12.16 3.42
N GLY A 3 -7.28 -11.29 4.42
CA GLY A 3 -6.80 -9.90 4.33
C GLY A 3 -5.29 -9.80 4.14
N ALA A 4 -4.51 -10.57 4.91
CA ALA A 4 -3.06 -10.58 4.78
C ALA A 4 -2.60 -11.09 3.40
N MET A 5 -3.27 -12.11 2.85
CA MET A 5 -2.98 -12.61 1.51
C MET A 5 -3.30 -11.56 0.44
N ALA A 6 -4.46 -10.91 0.52
CA ALA A 6 -4.84 -9.86 -0.42
C ALA A 6 -3.85 -8.68 -0.42
N THR A 7 -3.40 -8.26 0.77
CA THR A 7 -2.36 -7.21 0.90
C THR A 7 -1.03 -7.67 0.31
N SER A 8 -0.60 -8.90 0.61
CA SER A 8 0.64 -9.46 0.08
C SER A 8 0.63 -9.56 -1.45
N ASP A 9 -0.47 -10.02 -2.02
CA ASP A 9 -0.63 -10.12 -3.47
C ASP A 9 -0.65 -8.74 -4.14
N ALA A 10 -1.32 -7.75 -3.52
CA ALA A 10 -1.30 -6.38 -4.02
C ALA A 10 0.14 -5.81 -4.04
N ILE A 11 0.92 -6.01 -2.96
CA ILE A 11 2.34 -5.63 -2.89
C ILE A 11 3.16 -6.33 -3.98
N PHE A 12 3.00 -7.64 -4.12
CA PHE A 12 3.71 -8.41 -5.13
C PHE A 12 3.40 -7.92 -6.54
N MET A 13 2.12 -7.70 -6.86
CA MET A 13 1.68 -7.19 -8.16
C MET A 13 2.20 -5.78 -8.42
N CYS A 14 2.24 -4.91 -7.41
CA CYS A 14 2.85 -3.59 -7.53
C CYS A 14 4.33 -3.68 -7.91
N ARG A 15 5.12 -4.48 -7.21
CA ARG A 15 6.53 -4.70 -7.53
C ARG A 15 6.73 -5.25 -8.94
N TYR A 16 5.85 -6.15 -9.36
CA TYR A 16 5.91 -6.78 -10.67
C TYR A 16 5.55 -5.81 -11.81
N TYR A 17 4.50 -5.02 -11.65
CA TYR A 17 3.98 -4.15 -12.70
C TYR A 17 4.64 -2.79 -12.76
N PHE A 18 4.99 -2.19 -11.62
CA PHE A 18 5.59 -0.85 -11.54
C PHE A 18 7.12 -0.88 -11.57
N GLY A 19 7.73 -2.07 -11.49
CA GLY A 19 9.18 -2.22 -11.60
C GLY A 19 9.97 -1.70 -10.41
N GLY A 20 9.34 -1.62 -9.25
CA GLY A 20 9.98 -1.14 -8.00
C GLY A 20 11.04 -2.06 -7.41
N TYR A 21 11.45 -3.12 -8.11
CA TYR A 21 12.53 -4.01 -7.70
C TYR A 21 13.68 -3.90 -8.68
N SER A 22 14.77 -3.25 -8.26
CA SER A 22 16.05 -3.16 -9.00
C SER A 22 16.86 -4.47 -8.94
N GLY A 23 16.20 -5.59 -8.81
CA GLY A 23 16.79 -6.91 -8.95
C GLY A 23 16.42 -7.50 -10.32
N ASP A 24 17.12 -8.53 -10.76
CA ASP A 24 17.11 -9.22 -12.06
C ASP A 24 15.74 -9.62 -12.67
N TYR A 25 14.64 -9.12 -12.14
CA TYR A 25 13.26 -9.34 -12.59
C TYR A 25 12.78 -8.26 -13.56
N GLY A 26 13.59 -7.95 -14.57
CA GLY A 26 13.13 -7.29 -15.78
C GLY A 26 12.57 -5.87 -15.64
N LYS A 27 12.47 -5.18 -16.78
CA LYS A 27 11.78 -3.88 -16.89
C LYS A 27 10.30 -4.03 -16.51
N PRO A 28 9.64 -2.94 -16.02
CA PRO A 28 8.20 -2.93 -15.79
C PRO A 28 7.47 -3.56 -16.98
N ILE A 29 6.53 -4.47 -16.70
CA ILE A 29 5.80 -5.16 -17.78
C ILE A 29 4.83 -4.21 -18.46
N ASN A 30 4.45 -3.12 -17.77
CA ASN A 30 3.54 -2.15 -18.33
C ASN A 30 3.87 -0.76 -17.77
N ASP A 31 4.20 0.17 -18.66
CA ASP A 31 4.50 1.56 -18.30
C ASP A 31 3.24 2.40 -18.02
N ASN A 32 2.04 1.80 -18.09
CA ASN A 32 0.77 2.51 -17.82
C ASN A 32 0.25 2.22 -16.40
N PRO A 33 0.42 3.15 -15.44
CA PRO A 33 -0.03 2.95 -14.06
C PRO A 33 -1.53 2.64 -13.93
N THR A 34 -2.36 3.22 -14.78
CA THR A 34 -3.81 2.99 -14.77
C THR A 34 -4.15 1.54 -15.12
N GLU A 35 -3.49 0.98 -16.13
CA GLU A 35 -3.68 -0.42 -16.50
C GLU A 35 -3.16 -1.38 -15.43
N CYS A 36 -2.02 -1.04 -14.79
CA CYS A 36 -1.50 -1.83 -13.67
C CYS A 36 -2.49 -1.89 -12.50
N LYS A 37 -3.02 -0.74 -12.09
CA LYS A 37 -4.04 -0.66 -11.03
C LYS A 37 -5.32 -1.39 -11.37
N LYS A 38 -5.78 -1.31 -12.63
CA LYS A 38 -6.92 -2.07 -13.10
C LYS A 38 -6.71 -3.57 -12.93
N ARG A 39 -5.55 -4.10 -13.31
CA ARG A 39 -5.22 -5.52 -13.17
C ARG A 39 -5.14 -5.96 -11.71
N ILE A 40 -4.58 -5.12 -10.83
CA ILE A 40 -4.55 -5.38 -9.39
C ILE A 40 -5.99 -5.46 -8.86
N ARG A 41 -6.84 -4.49 -9.20
CA ARG A 41 -8.26 -4.50 -8.82
C ARG A 41 -8.96 -5.78 -9.24
N GLU A 42 -8.93 -6.10 -10.53
CA GLU A 42 -9.59 -7.27 -11.10
C GLU A 42 -9.12 -8.59 -10.46
N TYR A 43 -7.82 -8.71 -10.20
CA TYR A 43 -7.27 -9.88 -9.52
C TYR A 43 -7.77 -10.00 -8.08
N ILE A 44 -7.67 -8.93 -7.30
CA ILE A 44 -8.07 -8.93 -5.88
C ILE A 44 -9.59 -9.16 -5.74
N GLU A 45 -10.41 -8.56 -6.59
CA GLU A 45 -11.85 -8.80 -6.61
C GLU A 45 -12.16 -10.26 -6.91
N LYS A 46 -11.52 -10.83 -7.92
CA LYS A 46 -11.73 -12.21 -8.35
C LYS A 46 -11.29 -13.23 -7.29
N GLU A 47 -10.08 -13.09 -6.76
CA GLU A 47 -9.50 -14.10 -5.87
C GLU A 47 -10.01 -13.99 -4.43
N TYR A 48 -10.29 -12.76 -3.99
CA TYR A 48 -10.67 -12.49 -2.61
C TYR A 48 -12.14 -12.08 -2.44
N GLY A 49 -12.88 -11.81 -3.52
CA GLY A 49 -14.28 -11.40 -3.45
C GLY A 49 -14.48 -10.09 -2.71
N TYR A 50 -13.48 -9.20 -2.69
CA TYR A 50 -13.64 -7.84 -2.21
C TYR A 50 -14.34 -6.99 -3.25
N ASN A 51 -15.15 -6.04 -2.83
CA ASN A 51 -15.71 -5.01 -3.72
C ASN A 51 -14.79 -3.80 -3.69
N LEU A 52 -14.06 -3.56 -4.78
CA LEU A 52 -13.17 -2.43 -4.95
C LEU A 52 -13.71 -1.39 -5.95
N SER A 53 -15.00 -1.46 -6.28
CA SER A 53 -15.63 -0.56 -7.26
C SER A 53 -16.12 0.77 -6.67
N GLN A 54 -16.20 0.88 -5.34
CA GLN A 54 -16.57 2.12 -4.66
C GLN A 54 -15.43 3.14 -4.76
N SER A 55 -15.79 4.43 -4.83
CA SER A 55 -14.83 5.51 -4.69
C SER A 55 -14.61 5.87 -3.22
N LEU A 56 -13.49 6.54 -2.92
CA LEU A 56 -13.26 7.09 -1.58
C LEU A 56 -14.34 8.08 -1.16
N ASP A 57 -14.88 8.85 -2.11
CA ASP A 57 -15.96 9.80 -1.86
C ASP A 57 -17.26 9.11 -1.45
N ASP A 58 -17.53 7.92 -1.99
CA ASP A 58 -18.68 7.10 -1.60
C ASP A 58 -18.48 6.47 -0.21
N ILE A 59 -17.25 6.15 0.15
CA ILE A 59 -16.92 5.46 1.40
C ILE A 59 -16.89 6.45 2.58
N ARG A 60 -16.23 7.61 2.44
CA ARG A 60 -15.99 8.58 3.52
C ARG A 60 -17.21 8.93 4.38
N PRO A 61 -18.39 9.21 3.82
CA PRO A 61 -19.54 9.63 4.64
C PRO A 61 -20.03 8.57 5.63
N ASN A 62 -19.75 7.30 5.34
CA ASN A 62 -20.31 6.16 6.08
C ASN A 62 -19.22 5.27 6.72
N TYR A 63 -17.94 5.58 6.50
CA TYR A 63 -16.85 4.80 7.09
C TYR A 63 -16.68 5.14 8.56
N HIS A 64 -16.68 4.11 9.39
CA HIS A 64 -16.52 4.22 10.84
C HIS A 64 -15.36 3.35 11.31
N PHE A 65 -14.92 3.58 12.54
CA PHE A 65 -13.90 2.75 13.18
C PHE A 65 -14.28 1.27 13.09
N ASN A 66 -13.42 0.48 12.47
CA ASN A 66 -13.61 -0.95 12.26
C ASN A 66 -12.26 -1.67 12.28
N GLU A 67 -12.15 -2.69 13.13
CA GLU A 67 -10.94 -3.51 13.30
C GLU A 67 -10.99 -4.80 12.47
N THR A 68 -12.01 -4.99 11.62
CA THR A 68 -12.13 -6.21 10.84
C THR A 68 -11.38 -6.12 9.51
N CYS A 69 -10.63 -7.17 9.17
CA CYS A 69 -9.96 -7.24 7.86
C CYS A 69 -10.92 -7.13 6.67
N GLN A 70 -12.20 -7.50 6.85
CA GLN A 70 -13.21 -7.48 5.80
C GLN A 70 -13.56 -6.05 5.36
N ASP A 71 -13.49 -5.11 6.29
CA ASP A 71 -13.86 -3.72 6.05
C ASP A 71 -12.64 -2.78 5.97
N THR A 72 -11.50 -3.17 6.54
CA THR A 72 -10.29 -2.36 6.52
C THR A 72 -9.43 -2.59 5.26
N VAL A 73 -9.22 -3.87 4.88
CA VAL A 73 -8.33 -4.20 3.77
C VAL A 73 -8.83 -3.69 2.41
N PRO A 74 -10.11 -3.88 2.02
CA PRO A 74 -10.59 -3.34 0.75
C PRO A 74 -10.49 -1.81 0.69
N GLN A 75 -10.80 -1.09 1.76
CA GLN A 75 -10.69 0.38 1.80
C GLN A 75 -9.23 0.85 1.66
N ALA A 76 -8.29 0.16 2.32
CA ALA A 76 -6.87 0.46 2.17
C ALA A 76 -6.38 0.22 0.72
N ILE A 77 -6.85 -0.84 0.07
CA ILE A 77 -6.53 -1.11 -1.34
C ILE A 77 -7.15 -0.03 -2.24
N ILE A 78 -8.41 0.38 -2.00
CA ILE A 78 -9.06 1.47 -2.77
C ILE A 78 -8.28 2.77 -2.62
N ALA A 79 -7.82 3.11 -1.41
CA ALA A 79 -7.01 4.30 -1.16
C ALA A 79 -5.73 4.32 -2.02
N PHE A 80 -5.07 3.18 -2.17
CA PHE A 80 -3.96 3.03 -3.11
C PHE A 80 -4.41 3.12 -4.57
N LEU A 81 -5.48 2.45 -4.95
CA LEU A 81 -5.94 2.41 -6.36
C LEU A 81 -6.32 3.80 -6.89
N GLU A 82 -6.82 4.69 -6.04
CA GLU A 82 -7.15 6.07 -6.43
C GLU A 82 -5.96 7.05 -6.33
N SER A 83 -4.85 6.67 -5.71
CA SER A 83 -3.71 7.54 -5.49
C SER A 83 -2.89 7.78 -6.76
N THR A 84 -2.16 8.88 -6.81
CA THR A 84 -1.22 9.22 -7.88
C THR A 84 0.25 9.03 -7.50
N ASP A 85 0.56 9.04 -6.21
CA ASP A 85 1.88 8.85 -5.63
C ASP A 85 1.78 8.32 -4.18
N PHE A 86 2.93 8.16 -3.51
CA PHE A 86 2.98 7.64 -2.15
C PHE A 86 2.28 8.56 -1.13
N GLU A 87 2.53 9.86 -1.20
CA GLU A 87 1.92 10.82 -0.26
C GLU A 87 0.40 10.85 -0.44
N ASP A 88 -0.06 10.87 -1.68
CA ASP A 88 -1.49 10.87 -2.01
C ASP A 88 -2.18 9.59 -1.51
N ALA A 89 -1.51 8.43 -1.62
CA ALA A 89 -2.03 7.18 -1.08
C ALA A 89 -2.23 7.24 0.44
N ILE A 90 -1.24 7.77 1.19
CA ILE A 90 -1.35 7.94 2.64
C ILE A 90 -2.45 8.94 3.00
N ARG A 91 -2.55 10.07 2.29
CA ARG A 91 -3.60 11.07 2.51
C ARG A 91 -4.99 10.50 2.23
N ASN A 92 -5.13 9.71 1.19
CA ASN A 92 -6.36 8.99 0.86
C ASN A 92 -6.79 8.06 2.00
N ALA A 93 -5.89 7.24 2.52
CA ALA A 93 -6.16 6.33 3.63
C ALA A 93 -6.60 7.10 4.90
N ILE A 94 -5.83 8.13 5.30
CA ILE A 94 -6.13 8.95 6.48
C ILE A 94 -7.46 9.69 6.32
N SER A 95 -7.81 10.13 5.11
CA SER A 95 -9.04 10.88 4.84
C SER A 95 -10.32 10.08 5.08
N LEU A 96 -10.24 8.76 5.13
CA LEU A 96 -11.38 7.89 5.49
C LEU A 96 -11.72 7.97 6.97
N GLY A 97 -10.77 8.33 7.82
CA GLY A 97 -10.95 8.32 9.27
C GLY A 97 -10.98 6.92 9.87
N GLY A 98 -11.71 6.73 10.96
CA GLY A 98 -11.79 5.44 11.64
C GLY A 98 -10.44 4.98 12.19
N ASP A 99 -10.04 3.74 11.91
CA ASP A 99 -8.72 3.15 12.23
C ASP A 99 -7.69 3.57 11.17
N SER A 100 -7.40 4.86 11.11
CA SER A 100 -6.62 5.48 10.05
C SER A 100 -5.14 5.10 10.04
N ASP A 101 -4.58 4.71 11.16
CA ASP A 101 -3.19 4.21 11.26
C ASP A 101 -3.07 2.81 10.64
N THR A 102 -4.00 1.91 10.91
CA THR A 102 -4.06 0.59 10.24
C THR A 102 -4.30 0.74 8.74
N LEU A 103 -5.24 1.60 8.33
CA LEU A 103 -5.48 1.90 6.91
C LEU A 103 -4.20 2.41 6.23
N ALA A 104 -3.53 3.40 6.86
CA ALA A 104 -2.32 3.99 6.33
C ALA A 104 -1.15 2.98 6.27
N ALA A 105 -1.04 2.08 7.25
CA ALA A 105 -0.01 1.04 7.25
C ALA A 105 -0.20 0.06 6.07
N ILE A 106 -1.42 -0.41 5.83
CA ILE A 106 -1.73 -1.31 4.71
C ILE A 106 -1.55 -0.60 3.37
N THR A 107 -2.14 0.59 3.22
CA THR A 107 -2.05 1.39 2.00
C THR A 107 -0.59 1.77 1.69
N GLY A 108 0.17 2.18 2.70
CA GLY A 108 1.57 2.57 2.58
C GLY A 108 2.45 1.41 2.11
N SER A 109 2.22 0.21 2.62
CA SER A 109 2.95 -0.98 2.18
C SER A 109 2.75 -1.28 0.68
N ILE A 110 1.54 -1.07 0.18
CA ILE A 110 1.22 -1.26 -1.24
C ILE A 110 1.79 -0.10 -2.08
N ALA A 111 1.63 1.14 -1.59
CA ALA A 111 2.12 2.34 -2.27
C ALA A 111 3.66 2.39 -2.36
N GLU A 112 4.37 1.94 -1.30
CA GLU A 112 5.82 1.79 -1.33
C GLU A 112 6.27 0.85 -2.46
N ALA A 113 5.58 -0.28 -2.61
CA ALA A 113 5.90 -1.24 -3.65
C ALA A 113 5.69 -0.71 -5.08
N ALA A 114 4.78 0.27 -5.25
CA ALA A 114 4.46 0.88 -6.52
C ALA A 114 5.29 2.13 -6.83
N TYR A 115 5.49 2.99 -5.84
CA TYR A 115 6.04 4.35 -6.03
C TYR A 115 7.38 4.59 -5.33
N GLY A 116 7.74 3.74 -4.35
CA GLY A 116 8.79 4.05 -3.38
C GLY A 116 8.34 5.08 -2.35
N ILE A 117 9.11 5.24 -1.29
CA ILE A 117 8.87 6.28 -0.27
C ILE A 117 9.74 7.48 -0.60
N PRO A 118 9.18 8.70 -0.73
CA PRO A 118 9.98 9.91 -0.87
C PRO A 118 10.92 10.12 0.33
N ASP A 119 12.18 10.50 0.06
CA ASP A 119 13.22 10.64 1.10
C ASP A 119 12.77 11.56 2.25
N TRP A 120 12.13 12.68 1.93
CA TRP A 120 11.65 13.62 2.94
C TRP A 120 10.59 13.03 3.88
N ILE A 121 9.72 12.11 3.40
CA ILE A 121 8.74 11.40 4.25
C ILE A 121 9.47 10.40 5.14
N LYS A 122 10.44 9.68 4.57
CA LYS A 122 11.27 8.73 5.30
C LYS A 122 12.04 9.44 6.42
N ASP A 123 12.72 10.53 6.10
CA ASP A 123 13.52 11.33 7.04
C ASP A 123 12.65 11.86 8.17
N GLU A 124 11.48 12.41 7.87
CA GLU A 124 10.54 12.92 8.87
C GLU A 124 10.03 11.77 9.76
N ALA A 125 9.63 10.64 9.18
CA ALA A 125 9.16 9.48 9.93
C ALA A 125 10.23 8.96 10.92
N TYR A 126 11.50 8.96 10.53
CA TYR A 126 12.60 8.58 11.42
C TYR A 126 12.69 9.45 12.67
N THR A 127 12.27 10.71 12.62
CA THR A 127 12.32 11.61 13.79
C THR A 127 11.40 11.17 14.92
N TYR A 128 10.32 10.46 14.59
CA TYR A 128 9.33 9.95 15.56
C TYR A 128 9.69 8.60 16.18
N LEU A 129 10.72 7.92 15.66
CA LEU A 129 11.12 6.60 16.14
C LEU A 129 12.12 6.73 17.30
N ASP A 130 12.01 5.84 18.27
CA ASP A 130 13.04 5.66 19.30
C ASP A 130 14.25 4.89 18.75
N GLU A 131 15.38 4.91 19.51
CA GLU A 131 16.62 4.26 19.04
C GLU A 131 16.49 2.73 18.82
N PRO A 132 15.76 1.97 19.64
CA PRO A 132 15.53 0.56 19.37
C PRO A 132 14.84 0.30 18.01
N LEU A 133 13.82 1.08 17.66
CA LEU A 133 13.13 0.95 16.37
C LEU A 133 14.02 1.37 15.20
N LYS A 134 14.78 2.46 15.36
CA LYS A 134 15.77 2.88 14.36
C LYS A 134 16.83 1.80 14.11
N ASP A 135 17.28 1.11 15.16
CA ASP A 135 18.26 0.03 15.02
C ASP A 135 17.67 -1.15 14.20
N VAL A 136 16.42 -1.52 14.44
CA VAL A 136 15.74 -2.56 13.67
C VAL A 136 15.69 -2.18 12.17
N LEU A 137 15.32 -0.94 11.85
CA LEU A 137 15.24 -0.48 10.46
C LEU A 137 16.62 -0.44 9.79
N ARG A 138 17.68 0.05 10.49
CA ARG A 138 19.05 0.06 9.95
C ARG A 138 19.52 -1.37 9.62
N ARG A 139 19.24 -2.33 10.49
CA ARG A 139 19.59 -3.74 10.27
C ARG A 139 18.80 -4.32 9.11
N TRP A 140 17.52 -4.02 9.01
CA TRP A 140 16.70 -4.44 7.87
C TRP A 140 17.27 -3.91 6.54
N GLU A 141 17.59 -2.63 6.48
CA GLU A 141 18.15 -2.01 5.27
C GLU A 141 19.53 -2.58 4.91
N THR A 142 20.35 -2.89 5.91
CA THR A 142 21.71 -3.41 5.68
C THR A 142 21.72 -4.90 5.33
N ASP A 143 20.97 -5.70 6.06
CA ASP A 143 21.09 -7.17 6.00
C ASP A 143 20.18 -7.80 4.93
N ILE A 144 19.08 -7.13 4.57
CA ILE A 144 18.04 -7.72 3.70
C ILE A 144 18.04 -7.09 2.29
N LEU A 145 18.36 -5.81 2.17
CA LEU A 145 18.40 -5.15 0.86
C LEU A 145 19.72 -5.36 0.09
N ILE A 146 20.78 -5.89 0.74
CA ILE A 146 22.08 -6.17 0.14
C ILE A 146 22.24 -7.67 -0.24
N SER A 147 21.33 -8.52 0.19
CA SER A 147 21.30 -9.95 -0.13
C SER A 147 20.34 -10.24 -1.31
#